data_fd32cbbee5a79c106448dd1306fad547
#
_entry.id   fd32cbbee5a79c106448dd1306fad547
#
_cell.length_a   1.000
_cell.length_b   1.000
_cell.length_c   1.000
_cell.angle_alpha   90.00
_cell.angle_beta   90.00
_cell.angle_gamma   90.00
#
_symmetry.space_group_name_H-M   'P 1'
#
loop_
_entity.id
_entity.type
_entity.pdbx_description
1 polymer ?
#
loop_
_entity_poly.entity_id
_entity_poly.type
_entity_poly.pdbx_seq_one_letter_code
_entity_poly.pdbx_strand_id
1 'polypeptide(L)'
;MANRYQFHWQALDSMGLLQEGESLQPTQDALLGQLGDRGMLVVSWQRGKCWRARDWKWQQKIDLMRQLATLLKAGLPLAESLTLLASGHPHAGWRVLLSLLQQRVMAGEPFSQALRAWPDIFPPLFPALMQVGELTGQLDECCRQLALQQSRQQFLRQKVVKALRYPLFILLVALAVSAGMLLFVLPEFVAVYASFDAPLPAFTAGVMALSALLQQAALPLLLCGVASGWLARLAYRRSVAWQKRSQQWLLRLPLLAPLWRGGQLSQIYAILQLTQQAGLTLLQSLQAVEVTLAARLWRDAIVALQQHIAAGAPLHQALQGHPLFTPLCAQLIRVGEEAGALDVMLARLAEWHEAQTLARADSLAASLEPLMMVVIGGIVGTLVIAMYLPVFGLGDAIR
;
A
#
# COMPACT_ATOMS: atom_id res chain seq x y z
N MET A 1 -7.69 3.73 -13.16
CA MET A 1 -8.66 3.15 -12.21
C MET A 1 -10.01 3.73 -12.55
N ALA A 2 -10.91 2.92 -13.08
CA ALA A 2 -12.26 3.36 -13.48
C ALA A 2 -13.16 3.45 -12.24
N ASN A 3 -13.84 4.57 -12.06
CA ASN A 3 -14.95 4.68 -11.11
C ASN A 3 -16.07 3.78 -11.61
N ARG A 4 -16.66 2.98 -10.74
CA ARG A 4 -17.82 2.14 -11.08
C ARG A 4 -19.04 2.65 -10.35
N TYR A 5 -20.16 2.74 -11.06
CA TYR A 5 -21.43 3.16 -10.51
C TYR A 5 -22.32 1.94 -10.30
N GLN A 6 -22.98 1.89 -9.19
CA GLN A 6 -24.05 0.94 -8.95
C GLN A 6 -25.27 1.39 -9.74
N PHE A 7 -25.83 0.51 -10.53
CA PHE A 7 -27.07 0.76 -11.26
C PHE A 7 -28.12 -0.24 -10.78
N HIS A 8 -29.29 0.26 -10.44
CA HIS A 8 -30.50 -0.53 -10.26
C HIS A 8 -31.23 -0.47 -11.58
N TRP A 9 -31.54 -1.60 -12.16
CA TRP A 9 -32.16 -1.67 -13.47
C TRP A 9 -33.37 -2.60 -13.48
N GLN A 10 -34.35 -2.27 -14.32
CA GLN A 10 -35.49 -3.09 -14.68
C GLN A 10 -35.46 -3.32 -16.18
N ALA A 11 -35.52 -4.56 -16.60
CA ALA A 11 -35.48 -4.93 -18.01
C ALA A 11 -36.46 -6.07 -18.30
N LEU A 12 -36.96 -6.12 -19.51
CA LEU A 12 -37.79 -7.22 -20.02
C LEU A 12 -36.85 -8.26 -20.65
N ASP A 13 -37.05 -9.52 -20.31
CA ASP A 13 -36.36 -10.62 -20.99
C ASP A 13 -37.00 -10.96 -22.35
N SER A 14 -36.44 -11.92 -23.06
CA SER A 14 -36.95 -12.37 -24.35
C SER A 14 -38.40 -12.94 -24.31
N MET A 15 -38.90 -13.28 -23.13
CA MET A 15 -40.28 -13.72 -22.88
C MET A 15 -41.23 -12.60 -22.45
N GLY A 16 -40.73 -11.35 -22.35
CA GLY A 16 -41.51 -10.21 -21.90
C GLY A 16 -41.74 -10.14 -20.40
N LEU A 17 -40.99 -10.94 -19.61
CA LEU A 17 -41.05 -10.88 -18.15
C LEU A 17 -40.14 -9.78 -17.61
N LEU A 18 -40.68 -8.98 -16.67
CA LEU A 18 -39.91 -7.92 -16.00
C LEU A 18 -38.90 -8.54 -15.03
N GLN A 19 -37.64 -8.29 -15.27
CA GLN A 19 -36.54 -8.65 -14.38
C GLN A 19 -35.93 -7.40 -13.77
N GLU A 20 -35.62 -7.46 -12.48
CA GLU A 20 -34.95 -6.40 -11.74
C GLU A 20 -33.58 -6.89 -11.28
N GLY A 21 -32.61 -5.99 -11.28
CA GLY A 21 -31.28 -6.34 -10.82
C GLY A 21 -30.37 -5.17 -10.55
N GLU A 22 -29.18 -5.48 -10.06
CA GLU A 22 -28.14 -4.51 -9.79
C GLU A 22 -26.89 -4.85 -10.62
N SER A 23 -26.20 -3.80 -11.08
CA SER A 23 -24.95 -3.92 -11.84
C SER A 23 -23.95 -2.88 -11.40
N LEU A 24 -22.65 -3.21 -11.54
CA LEU A 24 -21.52 -2.31 -11.29
C LEU A 24 -20.83 -1.99 -12.62
N GLN A 25 -21.14 -0.84 -13.21
CA GLN A 25 -20.62 -0.43 -14.51
C GLN A 25 -19.93 0.94 -14.48
N PRO A 26 -18.93 1.20 -15.34
CA PRO A 26 -18.25 2.49 -15.41
C PRO A 26 -19.17 3.59 -15.98
N THR A 27 -20.02 3.24 -16.94
CA THR A 27 -20.94 4.16 -17.65
C THR A 27 -22.31 3.54 -17.86
N GLN A 28 -23.28 4.37 -18.20
CA GLN A 28 -24.62 3.93 -18.60
C GLN A 28 -24.57 3.07 -19.87
N ASP A 29 -23.78 3.48 -20.87
CA ASP A 29 -23.68 2.77 -22.13
C ASP A 29 -23.15 1.34 -21.95
N ALA A 30 -22.23 1.16 -20.99
CA ALA A 30 -21.72 -0.16 -20.62
C ALA A 30 -22.81 -1.04 -19.96
N LEU A 31 -23.73 -0.45 -19.20
CA LEU A 31 -24.89 -1.16 -18.65
C LEU A 31 -25.86 -1.58 -19.76
N LEU A 32 -26.20 -0.65 -20.66
CA LEU A 32 -27.12 -0.91 -21.74
C LEU A 32 -26.56 -1.97 -22.71
N GLY A 33 -25.27 -1.88 -23.03
CA GLY A 33 -24.56 -2.90 -23.83
C GLY A 33 -24.62 -4.30 -23.17
N GLN A 34 -24.29 -4.38 -21.87
CA GLN A 34 -24.32 -5.66 -21.14
C GLN A 34 -25.72 -6.29 -21.08
N LEU A 35 -26.77 -5.48 -20.90
CA LEU A 35 -28.13 -6.00 -20.86
C LEU A 35 -28.62 -6.35 -22.26
N GLY A 36 -28.25 -5.56 -23.29
CA GLY A 36 -28.53 -5.87 -24.70
C GLY A 36 -27.88 -7.18 -25.16
N ASP A 37 -26.61 -7.44 -24.77
CA ASP A 37 -25.91 -8.71 -25.05
C ASP A 37 -26.60 -9.93 -24.42
N ARG A 38 -27.38 -9.71 -23.34
CA ARG A 38 -28.20 -10.74 -22.70
C ARG A 38 -29.60 -10.87 -23.31
N GLY A 39 -29.91 -10.11 -24.35
CA GLY A 39 -31.23 -10.07 -24.98
C GLY A 39 -32.30 -9.38 -24.12
N MET A 40 -31.92 -8.55 -23.17
CA MET A 40 -32.83 -7.82 -22.28
C MET A 40 -33.09 -6.40 -22.79
N LEU A 41 -34.36 -6.01 -22.81
CA LEU A 41 -34.80 -4.64 -23.14
C LEU A 41 -34.92 -3.83 -21.86
N VAL A 42 -34.08 -2.81 -21.69
CA VAL A 42 -34.07 -1.96 -20.49
C VAL A 42 -35.30 -1.06 -20.46
N VAL A 43 -36.11 -1.19 -19.42
CA VAL A 43 -37.33 -0.35 -19.18
C VAL A 43 -36.93 0.88 -18.35
N SER A 44 -36.23 0.69 -17.26
CA SER A 44 -35.79 1.76 -16.39
C SER A 44 -34.45 1.46 -15.74
N TRP A 45 -33.73 2.51 -15.39
CA TRP A 45 -32.50 2.38 -14.60
C TRP A 45 -32.33 3.59 -13.68
N GLN A 46 -31.72 3.36 -12.52
CA GLN A 46 -31.34 4.39 -11.57
C GLN A 46 -29.87 4.28 -11.22
N ARG A 47 -29.17 5.41 -11.26
CA ARG A 47 -27.76 5.48 -10.89
C ARG A 47 -27.63 5.66 -9.40
N GLY A 48 -27.01 4.71 -8.73
CA GLY A 48 -26.71 4.73 -7.32
C GLY A 48 -25.30 5.27 -7.01
N LYS A 49 -24.71 4.78 -5.93
CA LYS A 49 -23.42 5.22 -5.40
C LYS A 49 -22.27 4.93 -6.37
N CYS A 50 -21.33 5.88 -6.45
CA CYS A 50 -20.05 5.68 -7.13
C CYS A 50 -19.06 4.94 -6.21
N TRP A 51 -18.57 3.80 -6.66
CA TRP A 51 -17.57 2.99 -5.97
C TRP A 51 -16.20 3.24 -6.59
N ARG A 52 -15.28 3.77 -5.79
CA ARG A 52 -13.90 4.05 -6.18
C ARG A 52 -12.98 2.94 -5.67
N ALA A 53 -11.77 2.83 -6.23
CA ALA A 53 -10.80 1.83 -5.78
C ALA A 53 -10.50 1.88 -4.26
N ARG A 54 -10.59 3.05 -3.62
CA ARG A 54 -10.39 3.24 -2.18
C ARG A 54 -11.51 2.67 -1.32
N ASP A 55 -12.72 2.46 -1.87
CA ASP A 55 -13.90 1.98 -1.14
C ASP A 55 -13.82 0.44 -0.94
N TRP A 56 -13.00 -0.24 -1.76
CA TRP A 56 -12.71 -1.66 -1.66
C TRP A 56 -11.54 -1.91 -0.72
N LYS A 57 -11.79 -1.83 0.60
CA LYS A 57 -10.77 -1.93 1.63
C LYS A 57 -10.06 -3.29 1.57
N TRP A 58 -8.73 -3.26 1.75
CA TRP A 58 -7.90 -4.47 1.69
C TRP A 58 -8.33 -5.52 2.72
N GLN A 59 -8.67 -5.08 3.93
CA GLN A 59 -9.18 -5.95 4.98
C GLN A 59 -10.42 -6.74 4.55
N GLN A 60 -11.35 -6.11 3.85
CA GLN A 60 -12.57 -6.77 3.36
C GLN A 60 -12.28 -7.89 2.36
N LYS A 61 -11.23 -7.74 1.54
CA LYS A 61 -10.77 -8.79 0.61
C LYS A 61 -10.19 -9.99 1.36
N ILE A 62 -9.41 -9.73 2.42
CA ILE A 62 -8.85 -10.77 3.29
C ILE A 62 -9.98 -11.53 3.99
N ASP A 63 -10.93 -10.78 4.58
CA ASP A 63 -12.05 -11.36 5.31
C ASP A 63 -12.97 -12.17 4.39
N LEU A 64 -13.20 -11.69 3.16
CA LEU A 64 -13.92 -12.43 2.13
C LEU A 64 -13.26 -13.78 1.83
N MET A 65 -11.95 -13.79 1.55
CA MET A 65 -11.23 -15.04 1.25
C MET A 65 -11.21 -15.99 2.45
N ARG A 66 -11.10 -15.46 3.66
CA ARG A 66 -11.14 -16.26 4.90
C ARG A 66 -12.51 -16.90 5.14
N GLN A 67 -13.58 -16.13 4.96
CA GLN A 67 -14.94 -16.61 5.10
C GLN A 67 -15.26 -17.64 4.02
N LEU A 68 -14.88 -17.37 2.77
CA LEU A 68 -15.05 -18.29 1.66
C LEU A 68 -14.33 -19.62 1.92
N ALA A 69 -13.07 -19.57 2.39
CA ALA A 69 -12.33 -20.76 2.79
C ALA A 69 -13.07 -21.59 3.86
N THR A 70 -13.66 -20.91 4.84
CA THR A 70 -14.40 -21.57 5.93
C THR A 70 -15.65 -22.28 5.41
N LEU A 71 -16.41 -21.62 4.53
CA LEU A 71 -17.65 -22.17 3.96
C LEU A 71 -17.35 -23.37 3.03
N LEU A 72 -16.34 -23.22 2.15
CA LEU A 72 -15.90 -24.29 1.27
C LEU A 72 -15.38 -25.50 2.03
N LYS A 73 -14.60 -25.28 3.10
CA LYS A 73 -14.13 -26.34 3.99
C LYS A 73 -15.26 -27.06 4.72
N ALA A 74 -16.36 -26.35 5.00
CA ALA A 74 -17.58 -26.94 5.57
C ALA A 74 -18.41 -27.72 4.54
N GLY A 75 -17.97 -27.79 3.27
CA GLY A 75 -18.63 -28.54 2.20
C GLY A 75 -19.71 -27.75 1.46
N LEU A 76 -19.86 -26.44 1.71
CA LEU A 76 -20.82 -25.64 0.93
C LEU A 76 -20.29 -25.40 -0.49
N PRO A 77 -21.15 -25.57 -1.52
CA PRO A 77 -20.79 -25.23 -2.89
C PRO A 77 -20.39 -23.75 -3.02
N LEU A 78 -19.48 -23.46 -3.96
CA LEU A 78 -18.95 -22.11 -4.17
C LEU A 78 -20.07 -21.08 -4.44
N ALA A 79 -21.05 -21.43 -5.28
CA ALA A 79 -22.16 -20.54 -5.62
C ALA A 79 -23.02 -20.19 -4.38
N GLU A 80 -23.32 -21.17 -3.53
CA GLU A 80 -24.05 -20.97 -2.28
C GLU A 80 -23.24 -20.15 -1.27
N SER A 81 -21.94 -20.43 -1.17
CA SER A 81 -21.02 -19.68 -0.33
C SER A 81 -20.99 -18.19 -0.73
N LEU A 82 -20.94 -17.87 -2.02
CA LEU A 82 -21.00 -16.51 -2.54
C LEU A 82 -22.35 -15.83 -2.24
N THR A 83 -23.46 -16.57 -2.35
CA THR A 83 -24.80 -16.07 -2.02
C THR A 83 -24.91 -15.71 -0.54
N LEU A 84 -24.42 -16.58 0.34
CA LEU A 84 -24.43 -16.34 1.78
C LEU A 84 -23.58 -15.12 2.15
N LEU A 85 -22.39 -15.01 1.55
CA LEU A 85 -21.51 -13.86 1.76
C LEU A 85 -22.09 -12.56 1.20
N ALA A 86 -22.79 -12.62 0.08
CA ALA A 86 -23.47 -11.47 -0.48
C ALA A 86 -24.60 -10.97 0.45
N SER A 87 -25.46 -11.87 0.93
CA SER A 87 -26.57 -11.49 1.81
C SER A 87 -26.13 -10.91 3.15
N GLY A 88 -25.05 -11.43 3.72
CA GLY A 88 -24.51 -10.99 5.01
C GLY A 88 -23.59 -9.78 4.96
N HIS A 89 -23.20 -9.29 3.78
CA HIS A 89 -22.18 -8.24 3.71
C HIS A 89 -22.75 -6.84 4.01
N PRO A 90 -22.11 -6.04 4.93
CA PRO A 90 -22.62 -4.73 5.37
C PRO A 90 -22.59 -3.67 4.26
N HIS A 91 -21.67 -3.80 3.27
CA HIS A 91 -21.50 -2.79 2.21
C HIS A 91 -22.22 -3.20 0.92
N ALA A 92 -23.12 -2.35 0.43
CA ALA A 92 -23.91 -2.60 -0.78
C ALA A 92 -23.05 -2.96 -2.02
N GLY A 93 -21.91 -2.26 -2.25
CA GLY A 93 -21.03 -2.59 -3.38
C GLY A 93 -20.49 -4.03 -3.35
N TRP A 94 -20.15 -4.54 -2.17
CA TRP A 94 -19.74 -5.94 -2.02
C TRP A 94 -20.90 -6.90 -2.26
N ARG A 95 -22.11 -6.58 -1.78
CA ARG A 95 -23.29 -7.41 -2.06
C ARG A 95 -23.50 -7.59 -3.55
N VAL A 96 -23.53 -6.46 -4.30
CA VAL A 96 -23.67 -6.48 -5.76
C VAL A 96 -22.54 -7.25 -6.44
N LEU A 97 -21.29 -6.99 -6.05
CA LEU A 97 -20.13 -7.67 -6.63
C LEU A 97 -20.20 -9.19 -6.41
N LEU A 98 -20.50 -9.62 -5.19
CA LEU A 98 -20.60 -11.05 -4.84
C LEU A 98 -21.75 -11.73 -5.57
N SER A 99 -22.90 -11.06 -5.72
CA SER A 99 -24.02 -11.56 -6.51
C SER A 99 -23.66 -11.69 -7.99
N LEU A 100 -22.90 -10.73 -8.55
CA LEU A 100 -22.42 -10.82 -9.93
C LEU A 100 -21.41 -11.97 -10.12
N LEU A 101 -20.51 -12.18 -9.16
CA LEU A 101 -19.59 -13.31 -9.18
C LEU A 101 -20.35 -14.64 -9.09
N GLN A 102 -21.35 -14.72 -8.21
CA GLN A 102 -22.21 -15.90 -8.06
C GLN A 102 -22.95 -16.21 -9.38
N GLN A 103 -23.56 -15.21 -10.02
CA GLN A 103 -24.25 -15.41 -11.31
C GLN A 103 -23.32 -15.98 -12.39
N ARG A 104 -22.06 -15.49 -12.48
CA ARG A 104 -21.07 -16.00 -13.43
C ARG A 104 -20.68 -17.46 -13.15
N VAL A 105 -20.45 -17.77 -11.87
CA VAL A 105 -20.13 -19.14 -11.44
C VAL A 105 -21.30 -20.10 -11.73
N MET A 106 -22.54 -19.67 -11.49
CA MET A 106 -23.75 -20.43 -11.83
C MET A 106 -23.92 -20.63 -13.33
N ALA A 107 -23.45 -19.68 -14.15
CA ALA A 107 -23.41 -19.80 -15.61
C ALA A 107 -22.27 -20.71 -16.11
N GLY A 108 -21.51 -21.36 -15.21
CA GLY A 108 -20.40 -22.27 -15.54
C GLY A 108 -19.05 -21.58 -15.80
N GLU A 109 -18.94 -20.27 -15.58
CA GLU A 109 -17.66 -19.58 -15.69
C GLU A 109 -16.76 -19.92 -14.48
N PRO A 110 -15.47 -20.28 -14.69
CA PRO A 110 -14.53 -20.49 -13.59
C PRO A 110 -14.44 -19.27 -12.68
N PHE A 111 -14.38 -19.48 -11.38
CA PHE A 111 -14.30 -18.39 -10.39
C PHE A 111 -13.07 -17.51 -10.59
N SER A 112 -11.95 -18.14 -10.94
CA SER A 112 -10.71 -17.43 -11.31
C SER A 112 -10.92 -16.47 -12.48
N GLN A 113 -11.73 -16.85 -13.47
CA GLN A 113 -12.03 -16.02 -14.64
C GLN A 113 -13.02 -14.91 -14.26
N ALA A 114 -14.03 -15.22 -13.46
CA ALA A 114 -14.97 -14.25 -12.92
C ALA A 114 -14.24 -13.14 -12.11
N LEU A 115 -13.20 -13.49 -11.32
CA LEU A 115 -12.37 -12.53 -10.60
C LEU A 115 -11.49 -11.66 -11.53
N ARG A 116 -10.98 -12.23 -12.65
CA ARG A 116 -10.18 -11.47 -13.63
C ARG A 116 -10.92 -10.31 -14.27
N ALA A 117 -12.24 -10.37 -14.33
CA ALA A 117 -13.06 -9.27 -14.81
C ALA A 117 -13.01 -8.00 -13.90
N TRP A 118 -12.45 -8.15 -12.69
CA TRP A 118 -12.39 -7.10 -11.68
C TRP A 118 -10.94 -6.82 -11.22
N PRO A 119 -10.01 -6.43 -12.12
CA PRO A 119 -8.59 -6.28 -11.78
C PRO A 119 -8.32 -5.13 -10.82
N ASP A 120 -9.19 -4.11 -10.77
CA ASP A 120 -9.10 -3.01 -9.81
C ASP A 120 -9.45 -3.43 -8.36
N ILE A 121 -10.21 -4.51 -8.21
CA ILE A 121 -10.66 -5.03 -6.91
C ILE A 121 -9.78 -6.22 -6.50
N PHE A 122 -9.62 -7.20 -7.37
CA PHE A 122 -8.83 -8.41 -7.14
C PHE A 122 -7.52 -8.34 -7.91
N PRO A 123 -6.39 -8.09 -7.22
CA PRO A 123 -5.07 -8.16 -7.85
C PRO A 123 -4.81 -9.53 -8.50
N PRO A 124 -3.90 -9.59 -9.48
CA PRO A 124 -3.68 -10.81 -10.28
C PRO A 124 -3.35 -12.08 -9.51
N LEU A 125 -2.81 -11.96 -8.29
CA LEU A 125 -2.56 -13.11 -7.41
C LEU A 125 -3.86 -13.83 -7.02
N PHE A 126 -4.97 -13.10 -6.83
CA PHE A 126 -6.26 -13.71 -6.45
C PHE A 126 -6.76 -14.70 -7.52
N PRO A 127 -6.98 -14.25 -8.78
CA PRO A 127 -7.42 -15.18 -9.81
C PRO A 127 -6.39 -16.27 -10.12
N ALA A 128 -5.08 -16.01 -10.02
CA ALA A 128 -4.07 -17.03 -10.27
C ALA A 128 -4.17 -18.19 -9.28
N LEU A 129 -4.30 -17.90 -7.98
CA LEU A 129 -4.46 -18.95 -6.95
C LEU A 129 -5.81 -19.64 -7.02
N MET A 130 -6.88 -18.91 -7.33
CA MET A 130 -8.20 -19.55 -7.52
C MET A 130 -8.18 -20.50 -8.69
N GLN A 131 -7.51 -20.17 -9.79
CA GLN A 131 -7.32 -21.06 -10.92
C GLN A 131 -6.64 -22.39 -10.53
N VAL A 132 -5.61 -22.29 -9.68
CA VAL A 132 -4.95 -23.50 -9.16
C VAL A 132 -5.90 -24.31 -8.29
N GLY A 133 -6.59 -23.64 -7.36
CA GLY A 133 -7.57 -24.30 -6.49
C GLY A 133 -8.71 -24.99 -7.26
N GLU A 134 -9.14 -24.41 -8.38
CA GLU A 134 -10.12 -25.02 -9.30
C GLU A 134 -9.57 -26.26 -9.98
N LEU A 135 -8.33 -26.19 -10.47
CA LEU A 135 -7.69 -27.33 -11.16
C LEU A 135 -7.36 -28.50 -10.23
N THR A 136 -6.99 -28.20 -8.98
CA THR A 136 -6.61 -29.21 -7.99
C THR A 136 -7.77 -29.66 -7.10
N GLY A 137 -8.92 -29.00 -7.17
CA GLY A 137 -10.06 -29.24 -6.27
C GLY A 137 -9.83 -28.72 -4.83
N GLN A 138 -8.79 -27.91 -4.58
CA GLN A 138 -8.40 -27.40 -3.26
C GLN A 138 -8.66 -25.90 -3.13
N LEU A 139 -9.82 -25.45 -3.56
CA LEU A 139 -10.17 -24.04 -3.58
C LEU A 139 -10.25 -23.44 -2.16
N ASP A 140 -10.70 -24.21 -1.19
CA ASP A 140 -10.74 -23.84 0.24
C ASP A 140 -9.35 -23.53 0.78
N GLU A 141 -8.39 -24.40 0.49
CA GLU A 141 -7.00 -24.23 0.95
C GLU A 141 -6.33 -23.05 0.25
N CYS A 142 -6.53 -22.87 -1.05
CA CYS A 142 -6.03 -21.70 -1.79
C CYS A 142 -6.60 -20.39 -1.24
N CYS A 143 -7.89 -20.33 -0.94
CA CYS A 143 -8.53 -19.17 -0.29
C CYS A 143 -7.94 -18.90 1.09
N ARG A 144 -7.76 -19.94 1.91
CA ARG A 144 -7.18 -19.83 3.26
C ARG A 144 -5.76 -19.31 3.23
N GLN A 145 -4.92 -19.88 2.38
CA GLN A 145 -3.52 -19.48 2.25
C GLN A 145 -3.38 -18.05 1.71
N LEU A 146 -4.18 -17.69 0.72
CA LEU A 146 -4.23 -16.32 0.20
C LEU A 146 -4.61 -15.32 1.30
N ALA A 147 -5.65 -15.62 2.09
CA ALA A 147 -6.08 -14.77 3.19
C ALA A 147 -4.97 -14.60 4.25
N LEU A 148 -4.30 -15.70 4.61
CA LEU A 148 -3.21 -15.68 5.57
C LEU A 148 -2.03 -14.84 5.08
N GLN A 149 -1.57 -15.08 3.86
CA GLN A 149 -0.46 -14.35 3.24
C GLN A 149 -0.76 -12.85 3.14
N GLN A 150 -1.97 -12.49 2.67
CA GLN A 150 -2.38 -11.09 2.57
C GLN A 150 -2.50 -10.42 3.95
N SER A 151 -2.94 -11.15 4.97
CA SER A 151 -3.00 -10.67 6.35
C SER A 151 -1.61 -10.38 6.91
N ARG A 152 -0.64 -11.28 6.71
CA ARG A 152 0.77 -11.07 7.10
C ARG A 152 1.37 -9.84 6.41
N GLN A 153 1.17 -9.71 5.11
CA GLN A 153 1.66 -8.56 4.35
C GLN A 153 1.04 -7.24 4.83
N GLN A 154 -0.26 -7.24 5.12
CA GLN A 154 -0.94 -6.06 5.68
C GLN A 154 -0.40 -5.70 7.07
N PHE A 155 -0.20 -6.69 7.93
CA PHE A 155 0.37 -6.50 9.26
C PHE A 155 1.77 -5.87 9.19
N LEU A 156 2.66 -6.42 8.35
CA LEU A 156 3.98 -5.87 8.11
C LEU A 156 3.92 -4.40 7.67
N ARG A 157 3.08 -4.10 6.68
CA ARG A 157 2.88 -2.74 6.20
C ARG A 157 2.36 -1.79 7.28
N GLN A 158 1.40 -2.24 8.08
CA GLN A 158 0.84 -1.44 9.18
C GLN A 158 1.88 -1.15 10.25
N LYS A 159 2.70 -2.12 10.61
CA LYS A 159 3.81 -1.98 11.57
C LYS A 159 4.81 -0.92 11.09
N VAL A 160 5.29 -1.03 9.85
CA VAL A 160 6.23 -0.06 9.27
C VAL A 160 5.64 1.36 9.24
N VAL A 161 4.38 1.50 8.79
CA VAL A 161 3.70 2.81 8.75
C VAL A 161 3.51 3.37 10.16
N LYS A 162 3.14 2.54 11.13
CA LYS A 162 2.95 2.96 12.53
C LYS A 162 4.26 3.43 13.16
N ALA A 163 5.36 2.72 12.91
CA ALA A 163 6.69 3.09 13.39
C ALA A 163 7.13 4.50 12.95
N LEU A 164 6.76 4.91 11.72
CA LEU A 164 7.09 6.22 11.17
C LEU A 164 6.08 7.31 11.53
N ARG A 165 4.83 6.96 11.84
CA ARG A 165 3.75 7.92 12.10
C ARG A 165 3.99 8.70 13.39
N TYR A 166 4.46 8.03 14.44
CA TYR A 166 4.67 8.65 15.76
C TYR A 166 5.74 9.75 15.74
N PRO A 167 6.96 9.50 15.23
CA PRO A 167 7.97 10.55 15.09
C PRO A 167 7.50 11.74 14.24
N LEU A 168 6.81 11.46 13.13
CA LEU A 168 6.30 12.52 12.25
C LEU A 168 5.25 13.39 12.95
N PHE A 169 4.35 12.79 13.74
CA PHE A 169 3.34 13.52 14.51
C PHE A 169 3.99 14.44 15.57
N ILE A 170 4.94 13.92 16.34
CA ILE A 170 5.65 14.72 17.35
C ILE A 170 6.41 15.87 16.69
N LEU A 171 7.12 15.63 15.59
CA LEU A 171 7.83 16.66 14.86
C LEU A 171 6.88 17.76 14.36
N LEU A 172 5.72 17.38 13.85
CA LEU A 172 4.70 18.31 13.37
C LEU A 172 4.16 19.18 14.52
N VAL A 173 3.88 18.58 15.68
CA VAL A 173 3.43 19.33 16.87
C VAL A 173 4.53 20.27 17.35
N ALA A 174 5.77 19.81 17.44
CA ALA A 174 6.90 20.65 17.85
C ALA A 174 7.10 21.85 16.91
N LEU A 175 7.04 21.63 15.60
CA LEU A 175 7.12 22.70 14.60
C LEU A 175 5.93 23.67 14.70
N ALA A 176 4.71 23.18 14.94
CA ALA A 176 3.53 24.02 15.10
C ALA A 176 3.64 24.92 16.34
N VAL A 177 4.06 24.36 17.47
CA VAL A 177 4.30 25.14 18.71
C VAL A 177 5.40 26.15 18.50
N SER A 178 6.53 25.76 17.90
CA SER A 178 7.65 26.67 17.61
C SER A 178 7.24 27.81 16.67
N ALA A 179 6.45 27.50 15.63
CA ALA A 179 5.91 28.53 14.75
C ALA A 179 4.96 29.48 15.48
N GLY A 180 4.09 28.95 16.35
CA GLY A 180 3.23 29.78 17.20
C GLY A 180 4.01 30.73 18.11
N MET A 181 5.08 30.27 18.76
CA MET A 181 5.94 31.10 19.56
C MET A 181 6.67 32.20 18.75
N LEU A 182 7.19 31.83 17.57
CA LEU A 182 7.88 32.81 16.70
C LEU A 182 6.93 33.83 16.07
N LEU A 183 5.67 33.46 15.81
CA LEU A 183 4.70 34.30 15.12
C LEU A 183 3.93 35.23 16.07
N PHE A 184 3.61 34.75 17.27
CA PHE A 184 2.75 35.48 18.19
C PHE A 184 3.50 36.01 19.43
N VAL A 185 4.36 35.19 20.03
CA VAL A 185 4.96 35.53 21.32
C VAL A 185 6.20 36.42 21.14
N LEU A 186 7.09 36.06 20.23
CA LEU A 186 8.34 36.81 20.03
C LEU A 186 8.12 38.28 19.60
N PRO A 187 7.17 38.61 18.69
CA PRO A 187 6.91 40.02 18.33
C PRO A 187 6.44 40.90 19.50
N GLU A 188 5.66 40.35 20.43
CA GLU A 188 5.23 41.09 21.62
C GLU A 188 6.42 41.52 22.48
N PHE A 189 7.40 40.64 22.70
CA PHE A 189 8.62 40.99 23.40
C PHE A 189 9.42 42.08 22.69
N VAL A 190 9.47 42.07 21.38
CA VAL A 190 10.15 43.10 20.59
C VAL A 190 9.45 44.46 20.72
N ALA A 191 8.13 44.47 20.68
CA ALA A 191 7.36 45.71 20.90
C ALA A 191 7.65 46.34 22.29
N VAL A 192 7.77 45.49 23.33
CA VAL A 192 8.17 45.94 24.68
C VAL A 192 9.58 46.54 24.66
N TYR A 193 10.58 45.91 24.02
CA TYR A 193 11.94 46.44 23.90
C TYR A 193 12.00 47.76 23.16
N ALA A 194 11.24 47.87 22.07
CA ALA A 194 11.16 49.13 21.31
C ALA A 194 10.60 50.29 22.14
N SER A 195 9.74 50.03 23.15
CA SER A 195 9.19 51.04 24.03
C SER A 195 10.21 51.60 25.05
N PHE A 196 11.32 50.88 25.30
CA PHE A 196 12.40 51.26 26.19
C PHE A 196 13.66 51.79 25.50
N ASP A 197 13.64 51.94 24.16
CA ASP A 197 14.80 52.32 23.33
C ASP A 197 16.06 51.45 23.57
N ALA A 198 15.87 50.19 24.04
CA ALA A 198 16.95 49.29 24.37
C ALA A 198 17.34 48.42 23.15
N PRO A 199 18.66 48.25 22.87
CA PRO A 199 19.09 47.37 21.77
C PRO A 199 18.76 45.92 22.08
N LEU A 200 18.20 45.22 21.07
CA LEU A 200 17.90 43.77 21.18
C LEU A 200 19.19 42.96 21.31
N PRO A 201 19.25 41.96 22.20
CA PRO A 201 20.36 41.02 22.25
C PRO A 201 20.61 40.36 20.86
N ALA A 202 21.89 40.23 20.48
CA ALA A 202 22.28 39.71 19.15
C ALA A 202 21.68 38.34 18.83
N PHE A 203 21.54 37.49 19.84
CA PHE A 203 20.91 36.15 19.69
C PHE A 203 19.41 36.26 19.33
N THR A 204 18.68 37.09 20.05
CA THR A 204 17.24 37.31 19.78
C THR A 204 17.03 37.98 18.41
N ALA A 205 17.90 38.95 18.05
CA ALA A 205 17.88 39.56 16.72
C ALA A 205 18.13 38.53 15.59
N GLY A 206 19.05 37.58 15.81
CA GLY A 206 19.30 36.47 14.87
C GLY A 206 18.10 35.54 14.72
N VAL A 207 17.45 35.15 15.82
CA VAL A 207 16.24 34.33 15.80
C VAL A 207 15.09 35.07 15.11
N MET A 208 14.98 36.38 15.32
CA MET A 208 13.99 37.22 14.60
C MET A 208 14.26 37.32 13.11
N ALA A 209 15.50 37.56 12.70
CA ALA A 209 15.86 37.56 11.27
C ALA A 209 15.53 36.24 10.60
N LEU A 210 15.80 35.11 11.28
CA LEU A 210 15.42 33.77 10.82
C LEU A 210 13.90 33.61 10.75
N SER A 211 13.16 34.11 11.75
CA SER A 211 11.69 34.10 11.76
C SER A 211 11.10 34.92 10.61
N ALA A 212 11.60 36.12 10.39
CA ALA A 212 11.16 37.00 9.27
C ALA A 212 11.41 36.31 7.90
N LEU A 213 12.60 35.71 7.74
CA LEU A 213 12.95 34.98 6.52
C LEU A 213 12.07 33.76 6.31
N LEU A 214 11.76 33.02 7.38
CA LEU A 214 10.83 31.90 7.33
C LEU A 214 9.40 32.38 7.02
N GLN A 215 8.94 33.50 7.59
CA GLN A 215 7.61 34.03 7.29
C GLN A 215 7.46 34.45 5.82
N GLN A 216 8.45 35.15 5.28
CA GLN A 216 8.46 35.56 3.88
C GLN A 216 8.57 34.36 2.93
N ALA A 217 9.34 33.35 3.31
CA ALA A 217 9.56 32.16 2.52
C ALA A 217 8.50 31.05 2.75
N ALA A 218 7.74 31.08 3.87
CA ALA A 218 6.83 29.99 4.24
C ALA A 218 5.78 29.72 3.18
N LEU A 219 5.09 30.74 2.69
CA LEU A 219 4.06 30.60 1.64
C LEU A 219 4.64 30.10 0.31
N PRO A 220 5.70 30.73 -0.26
CA PRO A 220 6.30 30.21 -1.49
C PRO A 220 6.93 28.83 -1.31
N LEU A 221 7.57 28.52 -0.18
CA LEU A 221 8.12 27.19 0.10
C LEU A 221 7.02 26.13 0.17
N LEU A 222 5.90 26.44 0.82
CA LEU A 222 4.76 25.53 0.92
C LEU A 222 4.13 25.30 -0.46
N LEU A 223 3.92 26.35 -1.24
CA LEU A 223 3.42 26.23 -2.60
C LEU A 223 4.38 25.48 -3.52
N CYS A 224 5.67 25.78 -3.47
CA CYS A 224 6.70 25.04 -4.21
C CYS A 224 6.77 23.56 -3.77
N GLY A 225 6.66 23.29 -2.46
CA GLY A 225 6.63 21.94 -1.91
C GLY A 225 5.41 21.13 -2.39
N VAL A 226 4.22 21.73 -2.36
CA VAL A 226 2.99 21.11 -2.86
C VAL A 226 3.06 20.92 -4.38
N ALA A 227 3.51 21.94 -5.13
CA ALA A 227 3.64 21.89 -6.58
C ALA A 227 4.68 20.84 -7.01
N SER A 228 5.87 20.83 -6.37
CA SER A 228 6.91 19.82 -6.65
C SER A 228 6.46 18.42 -6.30
N GLY A 229 5.77 18.21 -5.18
CA GLY A 229 5.18 16.93 -4.80
C GLY A 229 4.11 16.46 -5.78
N TRP A 230 3.27 17.38 -6.26
CA TRP A 230 2.26 17.09 -7.27
C TRP A 230 2.88 16.75 -8.63
N LEU A 231 3.87 17.55 -9.08
CA LEU A 231 4.64 17.31 -10.30
C LEU A 231 5.42 15.99 -10.23
N ALA A 232 6.09 15.71 -9.11
CA ALA A 232 6.79 14.45 -8.88
C ALA A 232 5.82 13.25 -8.95
N ARG A 233 4.63 13.38 -8.35
CA ARG A 233 3.59 12.36 -8.43
C ARG A 233 3.06 12.15 -9.84
N LEU A 234 2.91 13.24 -10.61
CA LEU A 234 2.48 13.18 -12.01
C LEU A 234 3.56 12.55 -12.89
N ALA A 235 4.83 12.96 -12.71
CA ALA A 235 5.98 12.37 -13.38
C ALA A 235 6.15 10.87 -13.04
N TYR A 236 5.98 10.50 -11.77
CA TYR A 236 5.99 9.10 -11.33
C TYR A 236 4.90 8.27 -12.02
N ARG A 237 3.70 8.84 -12.23
CA ARG A 237 2.61 8.15 -12.93
C ARG A 237 2.82 8.03 -14.43
N ARG A 238 3.50 9.00 -15.07
CA ARG A 238 3.65 9.07 -16.52
C ARG A 238 4.94 8.46 -17.05
N SER A 239 6.02 8.46 -16.27
CA SER A 239 7.35 8.07 -16.73
C SER A 239 7.86 6.81 -16.04
N VAL A 240 8.14 5.77 -16.85
CA VAL A 240 8.77 4.52 -16.39
C VAL A 240 10.19 4.76 -15.88
N ALA A 241 10.94 5.66 -16.54
CA ALA A 241 12.30 6.01 -16.13
C ALA A 241 12.33 6.68 -14.75
N TRP A 242 11.36 7.55 -14.46
CA TRP A 242 11.21 8.19 -13.15
C TRP A 242 10.85 7.18 -12.04
N GLN A 243 10.00 6.20 -12.34
CA GLN A 243 9.69 5.12 -11.40
C GLN A 243 10.94 4.32 -11.03
N LYS A 244 11.74 3.90 -12.03
CA LYS A 244 12.98 3.17 -11.79
C LYS A 244 14.00 4.01 -11.01
N ARG A 245 14.20 5.28 -11.40
CA ARG A 245 15.14 6.19 -10.75
C ARG A 245 14.79 6.47 -9.29
N SER A 246 13.51 6.71 -9.00
CA SER A 246 13.05 6.92 -7.62
C SER A 246 13.20 5.66 -6.76
N GLN A 247 12.97 4.48 -7.32
CA GLN A 247 13.17 3.20 -6.63
C GLN A 247 14.66 2.91 -6.38
N GLN A 248 15.53 3.24 -7.34
CA GLN A 248 16.99 3.16 -7.15
C GLN A 248 17.49 4.13 -6.07
N TRP A 249 16.93 5.34 -6.05
CA TRP A 249 17.23 6.34 -5.03
C TRP A 249 16.81 5.86 -3.63
N LEU A 250 15.64 5.24 -3.53
CA LEU A 250 15.15 4.64 -2.28
C LEU A 250 16.10 3.54 -1.77
N LEU A 251 16.69 2.75 -2.67
CA LEU A 251 17.70 1.73 -2.33
C LEU A 251 19.04 2.30 -1.88
N ARG A 252 19.33 3.59 -2.14
CA ARG A 252 20.54 4.26 -1.65
C ARG A 252 20.38 4.84 -0.25
N LEU A 253 19.17 5.00 0.24
CA LEU A 253 18.91 5.54 1.58
C LEU A 253 19.17 4.47 2.65
N PRO A 254 20.19 4.64 3.51
CA PRO A 254 20.63 3.57 4.43
C PRO A 254 19.55 3.14 5.43
N LEU A 255 18.63 4.04 5.79
CA LEU A 255 17.57 3.76 6.76
C LEU A 255 16.34 3.08 6.12
N LEU A 256 15.96 3.47 4.89
CA LEU A 256 14.74 3.00 4.23
C LEU A 256 14.97 1.82 3.28
N ALA A 257 16.17 1.74 2.67
CA ALA A 257 16.53 0.67 1.74
C ALA A 257 16.37 -0.73 2.32
N PRO A 258 16.86 -1.03 3.54
CA PRO A 258 16.72 -2.36 4.13
C PRO A 258 15.25 -2.74 4.42
N LEU A 259 14.43 -1.77 4.82
CA LEU A 259 13.00 -1.99 5.08
C LEU A 259 12.25 -2.30 3.78
N TRP A 260 12.49 -1.49 2.75
CA TRP A 260 11.82 -1.66 1.46
C TRP A 260 12.26 -2.95 0.77
N ARG A 261 13.60 -3.22 0.74
CA ARG A 261 14.17 -4.43 0.16
C ARG A 261 13.65 -5.69 0.88
N GLY A 262 13.69 -5.69 2.22
CA GLY A 262 13.21 -6.83 3.02
C GLY A 262 11.73 -7.10 2.81
N GLY A 263 10.89 -6.07 2.77
CA GLY A 263 9.47 -6.20 2.50
C GLY A 263 9.16 -6.75 1.10
N GLN A 264 9.93 -6.35 0.07
CA GLN A 264 9.77 -6.90 -1.28
C GLN A 264 10.23 -8.37 -1.35
N LEU A 265 11.37 -8.71 -0.75
CA LEU A 265 11.87 -10.09 -0.71
C LEU A 265 10.92 -11.01 0.06
N SER A 266 10.43 -10.59 1.23
CA SER A 266 9.40 -11.33 1.97
C SER A 266 8.17 -11.61 1.11
N GLN A 267 7.66 -10.60 0.39
CA GLN A 267 6.52 -10.76 -0.51
C GLN A 267 6.81 -11.73 -1.65
N ILE A 268 7.96 -11.60 -2.32
CA ILE A 268 8.37 -12.45 -3.44
C ILE A 268 8.43 -13.91 -2.99
N TYR A 269 9.15 -14.20 -1.91
CA TYR A 269 9.33 -15.57 -1.43
C TYR A 269 8.04 -16.16 -0.87
N ALA A 270 7.19 -15.37 -0.22
CA ALA A 270 5.88 -15.83 0.25
C ALA A 270 4.95 -16.22 -0.92
N ILE A 271 4.96 -15.46 -2.02
CA ILE A 271 4.17 -15.80 -3.21
C ILE A 271 4.75 -17.03 -3.90
N LEU A 272 6.07 -17.13 -4.06
CA LEU A 272 6.72 -18.30 -4.63
C LEU A 272 6.40 -19.56 -3.81
N GLN A 273 6.55 -19.50 -2.49
CA GLN A 273 6.17 -20.60 -1.60
C GLN A 273 4.71 -21.01 -1.80
N LEU A 274 3.81 -20.06 -1.75
CA LEU A 274 2.37 -20.29 -1.86
C LEU A 274 1.99 -20.95 -3.20
N THR A 275 2.57 -20.48 -4.30
CA THR A 275 2.30 -21.00 -5.64
C THR A 275 2.95 -22.36 -5.86
N GLN A 276 4.15 -22.61 -5.32
CA GLN A 276 4.80 -23.92 -5.35
C GLN A 276 4.03 -24.96 -4.54
N GLN A 277 3.57 -24.61 -3.33
CA GLN A 277 2.72 -25.49 -2.52
C GLN A 277 1.39 -25.81 -3.18
N ALA A 278 0.86 -24.90 -4.00
CA ALA A 278 -0.32 -25.12 -4.79
C ALA A 278 -0.05 -25.98 -6.06
N GLY A 279 1.20 -26.37 -6.34
CA GLY A 279 1.58 -27.24 -7.44
C GLY A 279 1.90 -26.51 -8.77
N LEU A 280 2.04 -25.19 -8.77
CA LEU A 280 2.51 -24.48 -9.97
C LEU A 280 4.01 -24.75 -10.22
N THR A 281 4.38 -24.75 -11.50
CA THR A 281 5.79 -24.77 -11.87
C THR A 281 6.52 -23.51 -11.41
N LEU A 282 7.84 -23.57 -11.27
CA LEU A 282 8.65 -22.42 -10.87
C LEU A 282 8.46 -21.22 -11.81
N LEU A 283 8.38 -21.47 -13.11
CA LEU A 283 8.16 -20.40 -14.09
C LEU A 283 6.78 -19.75 -13.94
N GLN A 284 5.72 -20.52 -13.73
CA GLN A 284 4.38 -20.00 -13.45
C GLN A 284 4.34 -19.23 -12.12
N SER A 285 5.06 -19.69 -11.11
CA SER A 285 5.20 -19.02 -9.82
C SER A 285 5.88 -17.66 -9.96
N LEU A 286 6.96 -17.56 -10.75
CA LEU A 286 7.61 -16.29 -11.06
C LEU A 286 6.71 -15.33 -11.86
N GLN A 287 5.88 -15.85 -12.78
CA GLN A 287 4.87 -15.06 -13.49
C GLN A 287 3.82 -14.49 -12.53
N ALA A 288 3.36 -15.28 -11.55
CA ALA A 288 2.44 -14.82 -10.52
C ALA A 288 3.08 -13.72 -9.64
N VAL A 289 4.36 -13.85 -9.31
CA VAL A 289 5.12 -12.81 -8.60
C VAL A 289 5.21 -11.53 -9.43
N GLU A 290 5.60 -11.62 -10.70
CA GLU A 290 5.78 -10.47 -11.59
C GLU A 290 4.54 -9.58 -11.63
N VAL A 291 3.37 -10.15 -11.89
CA VAL A 291 2.12 -9.38 -12.00
C VAL A 291 1.64 -8.79 -10.68
N THR A 292 2.11 -9.32 -9.55
CA THR A 292 1.75 -8.86 -8.21
C THR A 292 2.63 -7.70 -7.74
N LEU A 293 3.85 -7.59 -8.26
CA LEU A 293 4.79 -6.56 -7.87
C LEU A 293 4.42 -5.18 -8.44
N ALA A 294 4.19 -4.21 -7.56
CA ALA A 294 3.95 -2.83 -7.95
C ALA A 294 5.23 -2.09 -8.37
N ALA A 295 6.39 -2.51 -7.83
CA ALA A 295 7.68 -1.87 -8.05
C ALA A 295 8.33 -2.37 -9.35
N ARG A 296 8.52 -1.47 -10.31
CA ARG A 296 9.07 -1.80 -11.64
C ARG A 296 10.45 -2.41 -11.60
N LEU A 297 11.32 -1.89 -10.74
CA LEU A 297 12.69 -2.40 -10.57
C LEU A 297 12.71 -3.89 -10.20
N TRP A 298 11.82 -4.28 -9.29
CA TRP A 298 11.67 -5.66 -8.86
C TRP A 298 11.00 -6.53 -9.92
N ARG A 299 10.03 -5.97 -10.65
CA ARG A 299 9.38 -6.66 -11.76
C ARG A 299 10.40 -7.01 -12.86
N ASP A 300 11.24 -6.05 -13.26
CA ASP A 300 12.28 -6.29 -14.26
C ASP A 300 13.28 -7.38 -13.79
N ALA A 301 13.62 -7.39 -12.50
CA ALA A 301 14.46 -8.44 -11.93
C ALA A 301 13.80 -9.82 -12.02
N ILE A 302 12.50 -9.93 -11.71
CA ILE A 302 11.76 -11.20 -11.83
C ILE A 302 11.67 -11.64 -13.29
N VAL A 303 11.44 -10.73 -14.24
CA VAL A 303 11.45 -11.05 -15.68
C VAL A 303 12.82 -11.58 -16.13
N ALA A 304 13.90 -10.99 -15.65
CA ALA A 304 15.25 -11.51 -15.93
C ALA A 304 15.43 -12.94 -15.36
N LEU A 305 14.94 -13.20 -14.13
CA LEU A 305 14.97 -14.56 -13.57
C LEU A 305 14.16 -15.54 -14.41
N GLN A 306 12.97 -15.15 -14.88
CA GLN A 306 12.14 -16.00 -15.77
C GLN A 306 12.90 -16.39 -17.03
N GLN A 307 13.63 -15.47 -17.65
CA GLN A 307 14.43 -15.73 -18.85
C GLN A 307 15.55 -16.75 -18.59
N HIS A 308 16.25 -16.62 -17.47
CA HIS A 308 17.29 -17.59 -17.08
C HIS A 308 16.73 -18.98 -16.80
N ILE A 309 15.60 -19.06 -16.09
CA ILE A 309 14.91 -20.31 -15.79
C ILE A 309 14.35 -20.96 -17.08
N ALA A 310 13.78 -20.19 -17.99
CA ALA A 310 13.30 -20.67 -19.28
C ALA A 310 14.43 -21.19 -20.17
N ALA A 311 15.65 -20.67 -20.00
CA ALA A 311 16.85 -21.17 -20.64
C ALA A 311 17.46 -22.42 -19.95
N GLY A 312 16.82 -22.94 -18.89
CA GLY A 312 17.23 -24.14 -18.16
C GLY A 312 18.23 -23.90 -17.03
N ALA A 313 18.54 -22.65 -16.69
CA ALA A 313 19.41 -22.35 -15.56
C ALA A 313 18.69 -22.59 -14.23
N PRO A 314 19.34 -23.14 -13.19
CA PRO A 314 18.73 -23.26 -11.88
C PRO A 314 18.53 -21.89 -11.22
N LEU A 315 17.51 -21.78 -10.36
CA LEU A 315 17.13 -20.50 -9.73
C LEU A 315 18.26 -19.88 -8.90
N HIS A 316 19.02 -20.71 -8.16
CA HIS A 316 20.15 -20.21 -7.36
C HIS A 316 21.21 -19.51 -8.22
N GLN A 317 21.51 -20.01 -9.43
CA GLN A 317 22.47 -19.36 -10.34
C GLN A 317 21.91 -18.05 -10.89
N ALA A 318 20.62 -18.02 -11.25
CA ALA A 318 19.98 -16.80 -11.72
C ALA A 318 19.95 -15.67 -10.66
N LEU A 319 19.98 -16.03 -9.38
CA LEU A 319 20.03 -15.08 -8.26
C LEU A 319 21.46 -14.60 -7.92
N GLN A 320 22.49 -15.36 -8.30
CA GLN A 320 23.89 -15.02 -7.99
C GLN A 320 24.29 -13.70 -8.64
N GLY A 321 24.93 -12.83 -7.84
CA GLY A 321 25.41 -11.53 -8.32
C GLY A 321 24.35 -10.47 -8.59
N HIS A 322 23.08 -10.80 -8.47
CA HIS A 322 22.02 -9.83 -8.72
C HIS A 322 21.87 -8.86 -7.51
N PRO A 323 21.95 -7.51 -7.71
CA PRO A 323 22.07 -6.54 -6.63
C PRO A 323 20.87 -6.45 -5.70
N LEU A 324 19.70 -6.93 -6.11
CA LEU A 324 18.48 -6.92 -5.31
C LEU A 324 18.35 -8.11 -4.37
N PHE A 325 18.98 -9.24 -4.68
CA PHE A 325 18.92 -10.44 -3.85
C PHE A 325 20.14 -10.56 -2.96
N THR A 326 19.96 -11.14 -1.78
CA THR A 326 21.08 -11.34 -0.86
C THR A 326 21.81 -12.66 -1.17
N PRO A 327 23.10 -12.81 -0.84
CA PRO A 327 23.80 -14.08 -1.01
C PRO A 327 23.12 -15.24 -0.28
N LEU A 328 22.49 -14.97 0.87
CA LEU A 328 21.71 -15.95 1.62
C LEU A 328 20.55 -16.54 0.79
N CYS A 329 19.91 -15.72 -0.05
CA CYS A 329 18.83 -16.20 -0.92
C CYS A 329 19.32 -17.27 -1.89
N ALA A 330 20.44 -17.01 -2.57
CA ALA A 330 21.01 -17.98 -3.51
C ALA A 330 21.47 -19.27 -2.80
N GLN A 331 22.05 -19.16 -1.60
CA GLN A 331 22.50 -20.31 -0.82
C GLN A 331 21.36 -21.22 -0.38
N LEU A 332 20.30 -20.66 0.23
CA LEU A 332 19.15 -21.46 0.69
C LEU A 332 18.36 -22.06 -0.48
N ILE A 333 18.22 -21.31 -1.57
CA ILE A 333 17.56 -21.82 -2.78
C ILE A 333 18.36 -22.97 -3.39
N ARG A 334 19.71 -22.89 -3.43
CA ARG A 334 20.55 -23.99 -3.88
C ARG A 334 20.29 -25.25 -3.06
N VAL A 335 20.28 -25.13 -1.73
CA VAL A 335 19.99 -26.26 -0.84
C VAL A 335 18.59 -26.84 -1.11
N GLY A 336 17.62 -25.97 -1.33
CA GLY A 336 16.25 -26.39 -1.66
C GLY A 336 16.12 -27.10 -3.01
N GLU A 337 16.86 -26.64 -4.03
CA GLU A 337 16.90 -27.27 -5.36
C GLU A 337 17.61 -28.64 -5.29
N GLU A 338 18.75 -28.73 -4.62
CA GLU A 338 19.50 -29.98 -4.45
C GLU A 338 18.74 -31.03 -3.62
N ALA A 339 18.00 -30.59 -2.61
CA ALA A 339 17.22 -31.47 -1.73
C ALA A 339 15.79 -31.76 -2.22
N GLY A 340 15.33 -31.13 -3.32
CA GLY A 340 13.95 -31.23 -3.77
C GLY A 340 12.92 -30.60 -2.80
N ALA A 341 13.35 -29.70 -1.91
CA ALA A 341 12.56 -29.05 -0.87
C ALA A 341 12.56 -27.52 -1.03
N LEU A 342 12.36 -27.07 -2.27
CA LEU A 342 12.41 -25.64 -2.62
C LEU A 342 11.32 -24.83 -1.90
N ASP A 343 10.11 -25.37 -1.76
CA ASP A 343 8.99 -24.75 -1.07
C ASP A 343 9.30 -24.46 0.41
N VAL A 344 10.00 -25.38 1.09
CA VAL A 344 10.44 -25.21 2.48
C VAL A 344 11.49 -24.09 2.59
N MET A 345 12.42 -24.02 1.66
CA MET A 345 13.45 -22.98 1.66
C MET A 345 12.86 -21.60 1.31
N LEU A 346 11.90 -21.55 0.40
CA LEU A 346 11.16 -20.33 0.08
C LEU A 346 10.36 -19.83 1.30
N ALA A 347 9.72 -20.74 2.06
CA ALA A 347 9.04 -20.40 3.30
C ALA A 347 9.99 -19.77 4.32
N ARG A 348 11.16 -20.39 4.52
CA ARG A 348 12.20 -19.88 5.43
C ARG A 348 12.71 -18.51 5.02
N LEU A 349 12.93 -18.28 3.72
CA LEU A 349 13.34 -16.98 3.20
C LEU A 349 12.26 -15.93 3.41
N ALA A 350 11.00 -16.26 3.19
CA ALA A 350 9.86 -15.35 3.41
C ALA A 350 9.79 -14.92 4.89
N GLU A 351 9.81 -15.89 5.82
CA GLU A 351 9.77 -15.67 7.26
C GLU A 351 10.99 -14.86 7.75
N TRP A 352 12.18 -15.22 7.27
CA TRP A 352 13.41 -14.52 7.66
C TRP A 352 13.41 -13.05 7.23
N HIS A 353 13.02 -12.77 5.98
CA HIS A 353 12.92 -11.39 5.49
C HIS A 353 11.81 -10.61 6.17
N GLU A 354 10.68 -11.26 6.51
CA GLU A 354 9.60 -10.65 7.28
C GLU A 354 10.10 -10.26 8.68
N ALA A 355 10.70 -11.21 9.41
CA ALA A 355 11.22 -10.99 10.77
C ALA A 355 12.31 -9.90 10.79
N GLN A 356 13.25 -9.94 9.84
CA GLN A 356 14.27 -8.90 9.71
C GLN A 356 13.67 -7.50 9.41
N THR A 357 12.66 -7.44 8.54
CA THR A 357 12.02 -6.17 8.21
C THR A 357 11.29 -5.59 9.41
N LEU A 358 10.60 -6.44 10.20
CA LEU A 358 9.96 -6.03 11.45
C LEU A 358 10.99 -5.53 12.47
N ALA A 359 12.05 -6.31 12.71
CA ALA A 359 13.11 -5.92 13.65
C ALA A 359 13.78 -4.58 13.27
N ARG A 360 14.03 -4.36 11.98
CA ARG A 360 14.57 -3.09 11.49
C ARG A 360 13.59 -1.94 11.62
N ALA A 361 12.29 -2.17 11.42
CA ALA A 361 11.26 -1.15 11.61
C ALA A 361 11.18 -0.73 13.10
N ASP A 362 11.23 -1.68 14.01
CA ASP A 362 11.22 -1.42 15.45
C ASP A 362 12.52 -0.72 15.89
N SER A 363 13.68 -1.14 15.39
CA SER A 363 14.98 -0.49 15.65
C SER A 363 15.01 0.94 15.11
N LEU A 364 14.45 1.18 13.92
CA LEU A 364 14.35 2.53 13.36
C LEU A 364 13.47 3.42 14.24
N ALA A 365 12.31 2.93 14.69
CA ALA A 365 11.44 3.67 15.60
C ALA A 365 12.16 4.02 16.91
N ALA A 366 12.85 3.06 17.51
CA ALA A 366 13.60 3.24 18.74
C ALA A 366 14.76 4.24 18.59
N SER A 367 15.47 4.24 17.44
CA SER A 367 16.56 5.19 17.19
C SER A 367 16.09 6.62 16.87
N LEU A 368 14.87 6.77 16.36
CA LEU A 368 14.29 8.08 16.09
C LEU A 368 13.90 8.81 17.39
N GLU A 369 13.57 8.10 18.46
CA GLU A 369 13.13 8.70 19.72
C GLU A 369 14.20 9.60 20.38
N PRO A 370 15.45 9.15 20.63
CA PRO A 370 16.50 10.02 21.14
C PRO A 370 16.84 11.19 20.20
N LEU A 371 16.85 10.92 18.88
CA LEU A 371 17.08 11.98 17.90
C LEU A 371 16.02 13.08 17.99
N MET A 372 14.75 12.68 18.11
CA MET A 372 13.65 13.62 18.27
C MET A 372 13.74 14.41 19.57
N MET A 373 14.15 13.79 20.69
CA MET A 373 14.38 14.50 21.94
C MET A 373 15.45 15.59 21.81
N VAL A 374 16.57 15.29 21.14
CA VAL A 374 17.63 16.27 20.88
C VAL A 374 17.14 17.41 19.98
N VAL A 375 16.44 17.07 18.89
CA VAL A 375 15.91 18.08 17.96
C VAL A 375 14.88 18.98 18.63
N ILE A 376 13.91 18.40 19.34
CA ILE A 376 12.85 19.16 20.02
C ILE A 376 13.47 19.98 21.19
N GLY A 377 14.34 19.37 21.99
CA GLY A 377 15.05 20.06 23.05
C GLY A 377 15.88 21.22 22.52
N GLY A 378 16.57 21.05 21.41
CA GLY A 378 17.31 22.12 20.74
C GLY A 378 16.41 23.26 20.25
N ILE A 379 15.28 22.94 19.61
CA ILE A 379 14.30 23.95 19.14
C ILE A 379 13.71 24.70 20.33
N VAL A 380 13.18 23.99 21.33
CA VAL A 380 12.55 24.59 22.51
C VAL A 380 13.58 25.37 23.32
N GLY A 381 14.77 24.81 23.54
CA GLY A 381 15.86 25.49 24.25
C GLY A 381 16.28 26.79 23.57
N THR A 382 16.42 26.78 22.24
CA THR A 382 16.71 27.99 21.46
C THR A 382 15.62 29.07 21.63
N LEU A 383 14.35 28.67 21.58
CA LEU A 383 13.22 29.57 21.75
C LEU A 383 13.16 30.15 23.18
N VAL A 384 13.36 29.31 24.19
CA VAL A 384 13.40 29.74 25.59
C VAL A 384 14.52 30.73 25.80
N ILE A 385 15.73 30.44 25.34
CA ILE A 385 16.87 31.39 25.45
C ILE A 385 16.55 32.70 24.71
N ALA A 386 16.00 32.66 23.52
CA ALA A 386 15.63 33.84 22.74
C ALA A 386 14.59 34.72 23.43
N MET A 387 13.70 34.11 24.25
CA MET A 387 12.69 34.85 25.02
C MET A 387 13.21 35.37 26.36
N TYR A 388 14.04 34.58 27.08
CA TYR A 388 14.52 35.00 28.42
C TYR A 388 15.69 35.99 28.36
N LEU A 389 16.56 35.88 27.33
CA LEU A 389 17.69 36.81 27.20
C LEU A 389 17.25 38.29 27.19
N PRO A 390 16.19 38.67 26.45
CA PRO A 390 15.63 40.01 26.57
C PRO A 390 15.15 40.36 27.99
N VAL A 391 14.44 39.46 28.67
CA VAL A 391 13.90 39.74 30.02
C VAL A 391 15.02 40.07 31.03
N PHE A 392 16.13 39.35 30.97
CA PHE A 392 17.30 39.63 31.85
C PHE A 392 18.04 40.90 31.43
N GLY A 393 18.15 41.19 30.13
CA GLY A 393 18.80 42.41 29.63
C GLY A 393 18.05 43.71 29.98
N LEU A 394 16.72 43.68 30.14
CA LEU A 394 15.95 44.82 30.62
C LEU A 394 16.31 45.21 32.08
N GLY A 395 16.66 44.24 32.94
CA GLY A 395 17.10 44.49 34.29
C GLY A 395 18.42 45.26 34.36
N ASP A 396 19.31 45.11 33.38
CA ASP A 396 20.58 45.84 33.30
C ASP A 396 20.45 47.20 32.58
N ALA A 397 19.43 47.38 31.74
CA ALA A 397 19.17 48.65 31.03
C ALA A 397 18.41 49.71 31.90
N ILE A 398 17.80 49.30 33.01
CA ILE A 398 17.08 50.17 33.96
C ILE A 398 18.00 50.67 35.10
N ARG A 399 19.23 50.17 35.13
CA ARG A 399 20.27 50.71 36.03
C ARG A 399 21.10 51.78 35.33
#